data_0d49ea217b048f291a5a33aa8b39d9ac
#
_entry.id   0d49ea217b048f291a5a33aa8b39d9ac
#
_cell.length_a   1.000
_cell.length_b   1.000
_cell.length_c   1.000
_cell.angle_alpha   90.00
_cell.angle_beta   90.00
_cell.angle_gamma   90.00
#
_symmetry.space_group_name_H-M   'P 1'
#
loop_
_entity.id
_entity.type
_entity.pdbx_description
1 polymer ?
#
loop_
_entity_poly.entity_id
_entity_poly.type
_entity_poly.pdbx_seq_one_letter_code
_entity_poly.pdbx_strand_id
1 'polypeptide(L)'
;MEDGLVKVVSPIDETPADIAGIEAGDLIIQIGEEEVLGLTLAEAVELMRGPVGTDLDITILREGNEPFTVTITRDTIKMRAVRFESYDNVGYIRLTTFSEQTTPGLIKAIDDLKDEHGDKLSGIILDLRNNPGGLLSEAISVADTFLDKGEIVSTRGRHEDETSRYYASSGDEVDGMPIVVLINSGSASASEIVAGALKDHHRALVMGTRSFGKGSVQSIIPLPGHGAMRLTTARYFTPSGVSIQATGIEPDIMVELAVVEDIENGAVREEDLRGALDNAEDGEDSDSDDDSASINIEDYQLARAIDLLQGLSVFNRIVE
;
A
#
# COMPACT_ATOMS: atom_id res chain seq x y z
N MET A 1 8.30 -17.62 -8.35
CA MET A 1 9.55 -18.42 -8.21
C MET A 1 10.71 -17.56 -8.66
N GLU A 2 11.75 -17.49 -7.88
CA GLU A 2 13.01 -16.79 -8.18
C GLU A 2 14.15 -17.74 -7.82
N ASP A 3 15.03 -18.03 -8.76
CA ASP A 3 16.14 -19.02 -8.63
C ASP A 3 15.75 -20.40 -8.10
N GLY A 4 14.52 -20.84 -8.41
CA GLY A 4 13.96 -22.12 -7.95
C GLY A 4 13.35 -22.11 -6.55
N LEU A 5 13.30 -20.95 -5.90
CA LEU A 5 12.70 -20.75 -4.59
C LEU A 5 11.35 -19.99 -4.71
N VAL A 6 10.52 -20.06 -3.69
CA VAL A 6 9.27 -19.29 -3.61
C VAL A 6 9.60 -17.92 -3.02
N LYS A 7 9.42 -16.85 -3.81
CA LYS A 7 9.54 -15.47 -3.34
C LYS A 7 8.19 -14.96 -2.84
N VAL A 8 8.16 -14.39 -1.65
CA VAL A 8 7.03 -13.67 -1.12
C VAL A 8 6.93 -12.32 -1.84
N VAL A 9 5.84 -12.08 -2.55
CA VAL A 9 5.55 -10.79 -3.18
C VAL A 9 5.03 -9.83 -2.11
N SER A 10 4.08 -10.31 -1.29
CA SER A 10 3.51 -9.58 -0.17
C SER A 10 2.82 -10.55 0.78
N PRO A 11 3.04 -10.47 2.10
CA PRO A 11 2.10 -11.04 3.05
C PRO A 11 0.76 -10.32 2.96
N ILE A 12 -0.31 -11.00 3.34
CA ILE A 12 -1.64 -10.39 3.44
C ILE A 12 -1.80 -9.92 4.90
N ASP A 13 -2.16 -8.66 5.09
CA ASP A 13 -2.30 -8.05 6.40
C ASP A 13 -3.18 -8.86 7.37
N GLU A 14 -2.81 -8.89 8.65
CA GLU A 14 -3.50 -9.61 9.73
C GLU A 14 -3.66 -11.12 9.48
N THR A 15 -2.93 -11.68 8.53
CA THR A 15 -2.89 -13.13 8.34
C THR A 15 -1.81 -13.76 9.23
N PRO A 16 -1.89 -15.09 9.45
CA PRO A 16 -0.86 -15.79 10.20
C PRO A 16 0.57 -15.57 9.68
N ALA A 17 0.74 -15.37 8.36
CA ALA A 17 2.05 -15.10 7.76
C ALA A 17 2.56 -13.68 8.12
N ASP A 18 1.70 -12.70 8.07
CA ASP A 18 2.00 -11.31 8.45
C ASP A 18 2.32 -11.20 9.96
N ILE A 19 1.45 -11.78 10.80
CA ILE A 19 1.64 -11.83 12.27
C ILE A 19 2.95 -12.53 12.65
N ALA A 20 3.36 -13.54 11.87
CA ALA A 20 4.62 -14.25 12.07
C ALA A 20 5.85 -13.48 11.56
N GLY A 21 5.69 -12.27 10.99
CA GLY A 21 6.77 -11.40 10.54
C GLY A 21 7.38 -11.79 9.19
N ILE A 22 6.61 -12.43 8.31
CA ILE A 22 7.01 -12.63 6.91
C ILE A 22 6.90 -11.29 6.18
N GLU A 23 7.88 -10.97 5.34
CA GLU A 23 7.97 -9.70 4.61
C GLU A 23 8.00 -9.89 3.10
N ALA A 24 7.68 -8.79 2.39
CA ALA A 24 7.85 -8.76 0.93
C ALA A 24 9.33 -8.90 0.55
N GLY A 25 9.62 -9.79 -0.38
CA GLY A 25 10.99 -10.09 -0.81
C GLY A 25 11.60 -11.34 -0.18
N ASP A 26 11.05 -11.86 0.91
CA ASP A 26 11.50 -13.11 1.53
C ASP A 26 11.51 -14.27 0.54
N LEU A 27 12.55 -15.11 0.62
CA LEU A 27 12.66 -16.34 -0.12
C LEU A 27 12.39 -17.53 0.80
N ILE A 28 11.36 -18.31 0.52
CA ILE A 28 11.06 -19.54 1.26
C ILE A 28 11.97 -20.64 0.73
N ILE A 29 12.84 -21.15 1.59
CA ILE A 29 13.82 -22.19 1.24
C ILE A 29 13.40 -23.58 1.73
N GLN A 30 12.57 -23.66 2.78
CA GLN A 30 12.07 -24.92 3.33
C GLN A 30 10.65 -24.75 3.89
N ILE A 31 9.81 -25.78 3.74
CA ILE A 31 8.44 -25.86 4.23
C ILE A 31 8.30 -27.16 5.05
N GLY A 32 8.18 -27.05 6.37
CA GLY A 32 8.29 -28.21 7.26
C GLY A 32 9.65 -28.90 7.11
N GLU A 33 9.64 -30.17 6.73
CA GLU A 33 10.87 -30.96 6.49
C GLU A 33 11.31 -30.95 5.02
N GLU A 34 10.53 -30.34 4.09
CA GLU A 34 10.76 -30.40 2.65
C GLU A 34 11.49 -29.15 2.14
N GLU A 35 12.59 -29.33 1.38
CA GLU A 35 13.27 -28.25 0.68
C GLU A 35 12.43 -27.76 -0.51
N VAL A 36 12.36 -26.43 -0.69
CA VAL A 36 11.57 -25.80 -1.77
C VAL A 36 12.29 -25.89 -3.11
N LEU A 37 13.62 -26.00 -3.10
CA LEU A 37 14.40 -26.06 -4.34
C LEU A 37 14.02 -27.29 -5.18
N GLY A 38 13.54 -27.05 -6.39
CA GLY A 38 13.12 -28.10 -7.32
C GLY A 38 11.62 -28.38 -7.31
N LEU A 39 10.86 -27.80 -6.37
CA LEU A 39 9.39 -27.86 -6.37
C LEU A 39 8.82 -26.86 -7.37
N THR A 40 7.65 -27.18 -7.89
CA THR A 40 6.78 -26.20 -8.55
C THR A 40 6.09 -25.32 -7.52
N LEU A 41 5.63 -24.13 -7.91
CA LEU A 41 4.85 -23.27 -7.02
C LEU A 41 3.58 -23.97 -6.48
N ALA A 42 2.95 -24.82 -7.30
CA ALA A 42 1.75 -25.56 -6.90
C ALA A 42 2.06 -26.59 -5.79
N GLU A 43 3.16 -27.32 -5.91
CA GLU A 43 3.60 -28.27 -4.89
C GLU A 43 3.96 -27.55 -3.58
N ALA A 44 4.68 -26.43 -3.64
CA ALA A 44 4.98 -25.63 -2.46
C ALA A 44 3.70 -25.11 -1.78
N VAL A 45 2.70 -24.65 -2.56
CA VAL A 45 1.41 -24.20 -2.04
C VAL A 45 0.65 -25.36 -1.35
N GLU A 46 0.67 -26.56 -1.91
CA GLU A 46 0.01 -27.72 -1.27
C GLU A 46 0.69 -28.10 0.07
N LEU A 47 2.01 -27.97 0.17
CA LEU A 47 2.73 -28.19 1.44
C LEU A 47 2.37 -27.11 2.50
N MET A 48 2.16 -25.87 2.07
CA MET A 48 1.76 -24.79 2.98
C MET A 48 0.33 -24.94 3.48
N ARG A 49 -0.57 -25.52 2.69
CA ARG A 49 -1.98 -25.76 3.07
C ARG A 49 -2.09 -26.84 4.13
N GLY A 50 -3.19 -26.78 4.90
CA GLY A 50 -3.50 -27.80 5.90
C GLY A 50 -4.70 -27.42 6.75
N PRO A 51 -5.06 -28.25 7.74
CA PRO A 51 -6.19 -27.99 8.64
C PRO A 51 -5.94 -26.72 9.47
N VAL A 52 -7.02 -25.96 9.71
CA VAL A 52 -6.99 -24.77 10.59
C VAL A 52 -6.52 -25.17 11.99
N GLY A 53 -5.68 -24.35 12.61
CA GLY A 53 -5.12 -24.56 13.95
C GLY A 53 -3.91 -25.49 13.98
N THR A 54 -3.39 -25.94 12.84
CA THR A 54 -2.13 -26.69 12.78
C THR A 54 -0.96 -25.78 12.49
N ASP A 55 0.18 -26.05 13.09
CA ASP A 55 1.40 -25.29 12.91
C ASP A 55 2.16 -25.75 11.66
N LEU A 56 2.88 -24.81 11.07
CA LEU A 56 3.76 -24.98 9.93
C LEU A 56 5.03 -24.19 10.13
N ASP A 57 6.17 -24.88 10.13
CA ASP A 57 7.47 -24.24 10.14
C ASP A 57 7.89 -23.89 8.71
N ILE A 58 8.30 -22.64 8.49
CA ILE A 58 8.82 -22.14 7.21
C ILE A 58 10.19 -21.54 7.46
N THR A 59 11.21 -22.01 6.73
CA THR A 59 12.54 -21.40 6.76
C THR A 59 12.69 -20.39 5.64
N ILE A 60 13.09 -19.18 6.01
CA ILE A 60 13.15 -18.00 5.18
C ILE A 60 14.60 -17.55 5.03
N LEU A 61 14.94 -17.12 3.82
CA LEU A 61 16.15 -16.35 3.52
C LEU A 61 15.72 -14.91 3.20
N ARG A 62 16.09 -13.96 4.06
CA ARG A 62 15.87 -12.51 3.90
C ARG A 62 17.21 -11.83 3.63
N GLU A 63 17.21 -10.87 2.72
CA GLU A 63 18.42 -10.13 2.37
C GLU A 63 19.06 -9.50 3.62
N GLY A 64 20.36 -9.70 3.78
CA GLY A 64 21.12 -9.21 4.93
C GLY A 64 21.05 -10.05 6.20
N ASN A 65 20.28 -11.14 6.23
CA ASN A 65 20.11 -12.01 7.38
C ASN A 65 20.58 -13.46 7.11
N GLU A 66 20.97 -14.17 8.16
CA GLU A 66 21.11 -15.61 8.10
C GLU A 66 19.72 -16.27 7.99
N PRO A 67 19.61 -17.47 7.36
CA PRO A 67 18.33 -18.16 7.28
C PRO A 67 17.73 -18.40 8.67
N PHE A 68 16.45 -18.14 8.81
CA PHE A 68 15.73 -18.34 10.07
C PHE A 68 14.38 -19.01 9.85
N THR A 69 13.87 -19.70 10.87
CA THR A 69 12.59 -20.42 10.81
C THR A 69 11.51 -19.65 11.55
N VAL A 70 10.34 -19.57 10.93
CA VAL A 70 9.14 -18.96 11.46
C VAL A 70 8.05 -20.02 11.55
N THR A 71 7.38 -20.13 12.69
CA THR A 71 6.23 -21.01 12.87
C THR A 71 4.94 -20.25 12.60
N ILE A 72 4.12 -20.75 11.69
CA ILE A 72 2.83 -20.15 11.28
C ILE A 72 1.70 -21.11 11.67
N THR A 73 0.78 -20.67 12.51
CA THR A 73 -0.44 -21.41 12.81
C THR A 73 -1.47 -21.15 11.72
N ARG A 74 -1.87 -22.20 10.98
CA ARG A 74 -2.83 -22.08 9.88
C ARG A 74 -4.19 -21.60 10.36
N ASP A 75 -4.79 -20.66 9.63
CA ASP A 75 -6.12 -20.14 9.91
C ASP A 75 -6.89 -19.86 8.60
N THR A 76 -8.18 -19.58 8.74
CA THR A 76 -9.02 -19.14 7.61
C THR A 76 -8.72 -17.70 7.28
N ILE A 77 -8.11 -17.45 6.11
CA ILE A 77 -7.76 -16.12 5.65
C ILE A 77 -9.03 -15.34 5.29
N LYS A 78 -9.37 -14.32 6.09
CA LYS A 78 -10.48 -13.39 5.84
C LYS A 78 -9.87 -12.06 5.35
N MET A 79 -9.84 -11.88 4.05
CA MET A 79 -9.36 -10.63 3.46
C MET A 79 -10.43 -9.54 3.57
N ARG A 80 -10.10 -8.43 4.22
CA ARG A 80 -10.84 -7.17 4.07
C ARG A 80 -10.13 -6.35 3.01
N ALA A 81 -10.79 -6.11 1.88
CA ALA A 81 -10.18 -5.40 0.76
C ALA A 81 -9.83 -3.94 1.11
N VAL A 82 -10.60 -3.32 1.99
CA VAL A 82 -10.45 -1.91 2.40
C VAL A 82 -10.48 -1.79 3.91
N ARG A 83 -9.55 -1.02 4.46
CA ARG A 83 -9.51 -0.54 5.85
C ARG A 83 -9.32 0.96 5.82
N PHE A 84 -9.84 1.65 6.80
CA PHE A 84 -9.63 3.09 6.92
C PHE A 84 -9.60 3.51 8.39
N GLU A 85 -8.88 4.58 8.61
CA GLU A 85 -8.68 5.22 9.91
C GLU A 85 -8.49 6.73 9.67
N SER A 86 -8.53 7.54 10.72
CA SER A 86 -8.18 8.94 10.66
C SER A 86 -7.04 9.26 11.61
N TYR A 87 -6.10 10.09 11.15
CA TYR A 87 -5.02 10.64 11.95
C TYR A 87 -5.18 12.16 11.99
N ASP A 88 -5.70 12.69 13.09
CA ASP A 88 -6.17 14.07 13.19
C ASP A 88 -7.17 14.39 12.08
N ASN A 89 -6.78 15.24 11.12
CA ASN A 89 -7.57 15.63 9.96
C ASN A 89 -7.10 15.01 8.64
N VAL A 90 -6.32 13.94 8.69
CA VAL A 90 -5.85 13.18 7.54
C VAL A 90 -6.57 11.83 7.50
N GLY A 91 -7.24 11.54 6.38
CA GLY A 91 -7.85 10.23 6.14
C GLY A 91 -6.80 9.21 5.67
N TYR A 92 -6.77 8.05 6.28
CA TYR A 92 -5.94 6.92 5.86
C TYR A 92 -6.83 5.80 5.33
N ILE A 93 -6.58 5.36 4.11
CA ILE A 93 -7.31 4.27 3.45
C ILE A 93 -6.29 3.26 2.93
N ARG A 94 -6.35 2.03 3.43
CA ARG A 94 -5.51 0.94 3.00
C ARG A 94 -6.28 -0.03 2.12
N LEU A 95 -5.77 -0.28 0.91
CA LEU A 95 -6.26 -1.31 0.02
C LEU A 95 -5.34 -2.52 0.11
N THR A 96 -5.85 -3.66 0.57
CA THR A 96 -5.05 -4.88 0.76
C THR A 96 -5.07 -5.78 -0.46
N THR A 97 -6.09 -5.66 -1.32
CA THR A 97 -6.26 -6.41 -2.57
C THR A 97 -7.24 -5.69 -3.48
N PHE A 98 -7.28 -6.07 -4.77
CA PHE A 98 -8.26 -5.58 -5.74
C PHE A 98 -9.28 -6.69 -6.07
N SER A 99 -10.41 -6.66 -5.39
CA SER A 99 -11.56 -7.56 -5.55
C SER A 99 -12.84 -6.76 -5.80
N GLU A 100 -13.94 -7.40 -6.17
CA GLU A 100 -15.25 -6.75 -6.39
C GLU A 100 -15.75 -5.92 -5.19
N GLN A 101 -15.15 -6.11 -4.00
CA GLN A 101 -15.49 -5.34 -2.79
C GLN A 101 -14.62 -4.07 -2.62
N THR A 102 -13.59 -3.87 -3.45
CA THR A 102 -12.59 -2.82 -3.22
C THR A 102 -13.14 -1.44 -3.55
N THR A 103 -13.69 -1.24 -4.73
CA THR A 103 -14.27 0.07 -5.10
C THR A 103 -15.45 0.48 -4.21
N PRO A 104 -16.44 -0.38 -3.95
CA PRO A 104 -17.52 -0.03 -3.00
C PRO A 104 -17.00 0.27 -1.59
N GLY A 105 -16.00 -0.48 -1.13
CA GLY A 105 -15.37 -0.24 0.17
C GLY A 105 -14.60 1.07 0.24
N LEU A 106 -13.90 1.44 -0.84
CA LEU A 106 -13.17 2.70 -0.98
C LEU A 106 -14.13 3.90 -0.93
N ILE A 107 -15.19 3.88 -1.74
CA ILE A 107 -16.19 4.96 -1.76
C ILE A 107 -16.79 5.12 -0.36
N LYS A 108 -17.20 4.02 0.27
CA LYS A 108 -17.72 4.06 1.64
C LYS A 108 -16.72 4.65 2.63
N ALA A 109 -15.43 4.29 2.54
CA ALA A 109 -14.39 4.84 3.42
C ALA A 109 -14.21 6.34 3.22
N ILE A 110 -14.27 6.83 1.98
CA ILE A 110 -14.22 8.26 1.65
C ILE A 110 -15.42 8.99 2.25
N ASP A 111 -16.63 8.45 2.08
CA ASP A 111 -17.87 9.03 2.64
C ASP A 111 -17.81 9.08 4.16
N ASP A 112 -17.43 8.00 4.82
CA ASP A 112 -17.32 7.92 6.28
C ASP A 112 -16.29 8.97 6.81
N LEU A 113 -15.13 9.13 6.15
CA LEU A 113 -14.12 10.13 6.51
C LEU A 113 -14.60 11.58 6.27
N LYS A 114 -15.32 11.82 5.17
CA LYS A 114 -15.95 13.12 4.90
C LYS A 114 -17.03 13.45 5.94
N ASP A 115 -17.84 12.45 6.34
CA ASP A 115 -18.88 12.62 7.36
C ASP A 115 -18.27 12.90 8.75
N GLU A 116 -17.12 12.26 9.09
CA GLU A 116 -16.44 12.43 10.36
C GLU A 116 -15.77 13.81 10.50
N HIS A 117 -15.05 14.24 9.46
CA HIS A 117 -14.19 15.43 9.52
C HIS A 117 -14.78 16.68 8.83
N GLY A 118 -15.71 16.50 7.89
CA GLY A 118 -16.27 17.61 7.10
C GLY A 118 -15.19 18.42 6.41
N ASP A 119 -15.32 19.75 6.48
CA ASP A 119 -14.36 20.69 5.86
C ASP A 119 -12.95 20.69 6.51
N LYS A 120 -12.77 19.95 7.60
CA LYS A 120 -11.46 19.82 8.26
C LYS A 120 -10.58 18.74 7.64
N LEU A 121 -11.14 17.82 6.86
CA LEU A 121 -10.37 16.79 6.19
C LEU A 121 -9.36 17.45 5.22
N SER A 122 -8.07 17.28 5.49
CA SER A 122 -7.00 18.00 4.80
C SER A 122 -6.35 17.23 3.67
N GLY A 123 -6.59 15.93 3.61
CA GLY A 123 -6.01 15.06 2.58
C GLY A 123 -6.26 13.59 2.87
N ILE A 124 -5.94 12.74 1.90
CA ILE A 124 -6.08 11.29 1.98
C ILE A 124 -4.74 10.62 1.70
N ILE A 125 -4.42 9.63 2.52
CA ILE A 125 -3.35 8.68 2.28
C ILE A 125 -3.98 7.39 1.74
N LEU A 126 -3.65 7.02 0.51
CA LEU A 126 -4.03 5.76 -0.12
C LEU A 126 -2.87 4.78 0.02
N ASP A 127 -2.95 3.84 0.94
CA ASP A 127 -1.88 2.89 1.19
C ASP A 127 -2.07 1.62 0.32
N LEU A 128 -1.15 1.44 -0.62
CA LEU A 128 -1.05 0.29 -1.51
C LEU A 128 0.17 -0.59 -1.19
N ARG A 129 0.87 -0.33 -0.10
CA ARG A 129 2.01 -1.16 0.34
C ARG A 129 1.56 -2.59 0.60
N ASN A 130 2.39 -3.54 0.24
CA ASN A 130 2.11 -4.97 0.39
C ASN A 130 0.79 -5.43 -0.27
N ASN A 131 0.31 -4.73 -1.29
CA ASN A 131 -0.86 -5.12 -2.07
C ASN A 131 -0.43 -5.78 -3.38
N PRO A 132 -0.58 -7.10 -3.54
CA PRO A 132 -0.11 -7.84 -4.72
C PRO A 132 -0.96 -7.58 -5.98
N GLY A 133 -1.99 -6.75 -5.87
CA GLY A 133 -2.93 -6.42 -6.94
C GLY A 133 -4.22 -7.22 -6.87
N GLY A 134 -4.76 -7.56 -8.04
CA GLY A 134 -6.03 -8.26 -8.18
C GLY A 134 -6.69 -8.00 -9.53
N LEU A 135 -7.99 -7.71 -9.54
CA LEU A 135 -8.78 -7.49 -10.74
C LEU A 135 -8.41 -6.18 -11.44
N LEU A 136 -8.18 -6.25 -12.76
CA LEU A 136 -7.93 -5.06 -13.59
C LEU A 136 -9.11 -4.08 -13.55
N SER A 137 -10.35 -4.59 -13.59
CA SER A 137 -11.55 -3.75 -13.49
C SER A 137 -11.56 -2.91 -12.21
N GLU A 138 -11.16 -3.49 -11.10
CA GLU A 138 -11.10 -2.78 -9.82
C GLU A 138 -9.96 -1.74 -9.80
N ALA A 139 -8.80 -2.04 -10.39
CA ALA A 139 -7.74 -1.03 -10.54
C ALA A 139 -8.19 0.19 -11.33
N ILE A 140 -8.96 -0.05 -12.42
CA ILE A 140 -9.54 1.02 -13.24
C ILE A 140 -10.55 1.81 -12.41
N SER A 141 -11.50 1.15 -11.73
CA SER A 141 -12.53 1.82 -10.93
C SER A 141 -11.95 2.60 -9.75
N VAL A 142 -10.94 2.05 -9.06
CA VAL A 142 -10.24 2.75 -7.98
C VAL A 142 -9.50 3.99 -8.50
N ALA A 143 -8.81 3.91 -9.63
CA ALA A 143 -8.15 5.08 -10.22
C ALA A 143 -9.19 6.12 -10.69
N ASP A 144 -10.31 5.65 -11.26
CA ASP A 144 -11.43 6.48 -11.72
C ASP A 144 -12.06 7.29 -10.58
N THR A 145 -12.13 6.71 -9.35
CA THR A 145 -12.62 7.40 -8.14
C THR A 145 -11.91 8.75 -7.88
N PHE A 146 -10.67 8.90 -8.32
CA PHE A 146 -9.85 10.08 -8.07
C PHE A 146 -9.54 10.92 -9.32
N LEU A 147 -10.00 10.52 -10.49
CA LEU A 147 -9.67 11.17 -11.77
C LEU A 147 -10.93 11.62 -12.49
N ASP A 148 -10.94 12.87 -12.97
CA ASP A 148 -12.05 13.41 -13.80
C ASP A 148 -11.99 12.98 -15.27
N LYS A 149 -10.81 12.66 -15.77
CA LYS A 149 -10.56 12.40 -17.20
C LYS A 149 -9.17 11.84 -17.44
N GLY A 150 -8.98 11.33 -18.65
CA GLY A 150 -7.68 10.88 -19.15
C GLY A 150 -7.56 9.37 -19.17
N GLU A 151 -6.48 8.86 -19.75
CA GLU A 151 -6.20 7.43 -19.77
C GLU A 151 -5.76 6.97 -18.38
N ILE A 152 -6.29 5.84 -17.89
CA ILE A 152 -5.87 5.22 -16.64
C ILE A 152 -4.74 4.22 -16.90
N VAL A 153 -4.94 3.35 -17.90
CA VAL A 153 -4.00 2.30 -18.26
C VAL A 153 -4.24 1.87 -19.68
N SER A 154 -3.20 1.45 -20.40
CA SER A 154 -3.33 0.69 -21.63
C SER A 154 -2.71 -0.70 -21.53
N THR A 155 -3.30 -1.65 -22.25
CA THR A 155 -2.73 -2.98 -22.46
C THR A 155 -2.28 -3.08 -23.91
N ARG A 156 -1.06 -3.60 -24.14
CA ARG A 156 -0.53 -3.80 -25.49
C ARG A 156 -0.08 -5.25 -25.63
N GLY A 157 -0.69 -5.93 -26.59
CA GLY A 157 -0.37 -7.30 -26.96
C GLY A 157 0.86 -7.40 -27.86
N ARG A 158 0.99 -8.52 -28.55
CA ARG A 158 2.08 -8.76 -29.51
C ARG A 158 1.88 -7.96 -30.79
N HIS A 159 0.63 -7.74 -31.20
CA HIS A 159 0.23 -7.01 -32.40
C HIS A 159 -0.38 -5.67 -32.03
N GLU A 160 -0.28 -4.66 -32.90
CA GLU A 160 -0.77 -3.31 -32.65
C GLU A 160 -2.30 -3.24 -32.46
N ASP A 161 -3.04 -4.13 -33.11
CA ASP A 161 -4.49 -4.28 -33.01
C ASP A 161 -4.95 -4.91 -31.67
N GLU A 162 -4.03 -5.45 -30.90
CA GLU A 162 -4.28 -6.00 -29.55
C GLU A 162 -4.11 -4.95 -28.45
N THR A 163 -4.25 -3.67 -28.76
CA THR A 163 -4.15 -2.58 -27.79
C THR A 163 -5.53 -2.20 -27.26
N SER A 164 -5.69 -2.23 -25.93
CA SER A 164 -6.86 -1.69 -25.24
C SER A 164 -6.47 -0.52 -24.36
N ARG A 165 -7.33 0.51 -24.30
CA ARG A 165 -7.12 1.70 -23.45
C ARG A 165 -8.33 1.91 -22.57
N TYR A 166 -8.07 2.26 -21.32
CA TYR A 166 -9.09 2.51 -20.32
C TYR A 166 -8.96 3.94 -19.83
N TYR A 167 -10.09 4.64 -19.76
CA TYR A 167 -10.15 6.07 -19.49
C TYR A 167 -10.99 6.34 -18.25
N ALA A 168 -10.66 7.41 -17.56
CA ALA A 168 -11.46 7.92 -16.46
C ALA A 168 -12.76 8.55 -16.94
N SER A 169 -13.79 8.39 -16.11
CA SER A 169 -15.08 9.07 -16.20
C SER A 169 -15.01 10.40 -15.45
N SER A 170 -16.00 11.28 -15.65
CA SER A 170 -16.06 12.53 -14.88
C SER A 170 -16.54 12.26 -13.46
N GLY A 171 -15.81 12.77 -12.47
CA GLY A 171 -16.15 12.74 -11.04
C GLY A 171 -14.96 12.35 -10.17
N ASP A 172 -14.38 13.31 -9.46
CA ASP A 172 -13.37 13.09 -8.43
C ASP A 172 -14.08 13.03 -7.07
N GLU A 173 -14.16 11.85 -6.47
CA GLU A 173 -14.90 11.63 -5.21
C GLU A 173 -14.31 12.39 -4.00
N VAL A 174 -13.11 12.97 -4.14
CA VAL A 174 -12.49 13.77 -3.08
C VAL A 174 -12.30 15.24 -3.46
N ASP A 175 -12.98 15.71 -4.51
CA ASP A 175 -13.11 17.12 -4.90
C ASP A 175 -11.74 17.85 -5.00
N GLY A 176 -10.72 17.20 -5.54
CA GLY A 176 -9.38 17.77 -5.71
C GLY A 176 -8.54 17.82 -4.43
N MET A 177 -9.00 17.25 -3.32
CA MET A 177 -8.24 17.16 -2.08
C MET A 177 -6.86 16.52 -2.32
N PRO A 178 -5.80 16.95 -1.61
CA PRO A 178 -4.47 16.35 -1.70
C PRO A 178 -4.48 14.85 -1.39
N ILE A 179 -3.75 14.07 -2.20
CA ILE A 179 -3.60 12.62 -2.02
C ILE A 179 -2.12 12.25 -1.98
N VAL A 180 -1.76 11.41 -1.02
CA VAL A 180 -0.48 10.69 -0.99
C VAL A 180 -0.75 9.21 -1.20
N VAL A 181 -0.07 8.60 -2.17
CA VAL A 181 -0.12 7.15 -2.41
C VAL A 181 1.14 6.51 -1.84
N LEU A 182 0.99 5.57 -0.90
CA LEU A 182 2.10 4.80 -0.37
C LEU A 182 2.31 3.50 -1.15
N ILE A 183 3.53 3.25 -1.58
CA ILE A 183 3.94 2.02 -2.27
C ILE A 183 5.23 1.45 -1.70
N ASN A 184 5.44 0.14 -1.91
CA ASN A 184 6.70 -0.54 -1.62
C ASN A 184 6.93 -1.71 -2.59
N SER A 185 7.98 -2.49 -2.38
CA SER A 185 8.30 -3.67 -3.20
C SER A 185 7.22 -4.76 -3.19
N GLY A 186 6.27 -4.73 -2.25
CA GLY A 186 5.09 -5.60 -2.21
C GLY A 186 3.90 -5.08 -3.02
N SER A 187 3.95 -3.83 -3.53
CA SER A 187 2.91 -3.25 -4.38
C SER A 187 3.07 -3.76 -5.81
N ALA A 188 2.08 -4.50 -6.34
CA ALA A 188 2.21 -5.15 -7.64
C ALA A 188 0.95 -5.06 -8.50
N SER A 189 1.10 -5.14 -9.84
CA SER A 189 -0.01 -5.29 -10.81
C SER A 189 -1.07 -4.18 -10.70
N ALA A 190 -2.28 -4.47 -10.19
CA ALA A 190 -3.37 -3.49 -10.03
C ALA A 190 -2.95 -2.27 -9.18
N SER A 191 -2.15 -2.48 -8.11
CA SER A 191 -1.60 -1.40 -7.29
C SER A 191 -0.70 -0.46 -8.11
N GLU A 192 0.09 -1.03 -9.02
CA GLU A 192 0.99 -0.28 -9.90
C GLU A 192 0.22 0.49 -10.97
N ILE A 193 -0.92 -0.04 -11.41
CA ILE A 193 -1.84 0.66 -12.33
C ILE A 193 -2.39 1.91 -11.65
N VAL A 194 -2.92 1.79 -10.43
CA VAL A 194 -3.47 2.92 -9.67
C VAL A 194 -2.40 3.95 -9.36
N ALA A 195 -1.27 3.53 -8.78
CA ALA A 195 -0.18 4.44 -8.44
C ALA A 195 0.37 5.17 -9.69
N GLY A 196 0.58 4.44 -10.79
CA GLY A 196 1.06 5.00 -12.06
C GLY A 196 0.09 5.97 -12.70
N ALA A 197 -1.22 5.67 -12.67
CA ALA A 197 -2.24 6.55 -13.20
C ALA A 197 -2.31 7.87 -12.41
N LEU A 198 -2.41 7.79 -11.09
CA LEU A 198 -2.50 8.98 -10.23
C LEU A 198 -1.23 9.84 -10.30
N LYS A 199 -0.06 9.20 -10.39
CA LYS A 199 1.22 9.87 -10.57
C LYS A 199 1.30 10.62 -11.92
N ASP A 200 1.04 9.92 -13.02
CA ASP A 200 1.16 10.49 -14.38
C ASP A 200 0.17 11.65 -14.62
N HIS A 201 -0.98 11.62 -13.96
CA HIS A 201 -1.95 12.72 -13.96
C HIS A 201 -1.64 13.83 -12.95
N HIS A 202 -0.54 13.72 -12.17
CA HIS A 202 -0.22 14.64 -11.08
C HIS A 202 -1.38 14.80 -10.08
N ARG A 203 -2.22 13.76 -9.94
CA ARG A 203 -3.35 13.76 -9.03
C ARG A 203 -2.95 13.43 -7.61
N ALA A 204 -1.90 12.63 -7.45
CA ALA A 204 -1.35 12.25 -6.15
C ALA A 204 0.17 12.30 -6.17
N LEU A 205 0.77 12.50 -4.99
CA LEU A 205 2.18 12.27 -4.76
C LEU A 205 2.40 10.81 -4.35
N VAL A 206 3.27 10.12 -5.06
CA VAL A 206 3.64 8.74 -4.74
C VAL A 206 4.85 8.72 -3.83
N MET A 207 4.73 8.07 -2.67
CA MET A 207 5.76 8.03 -1.63
C MET A 207 6.07 6.60 -1.20
N GLY A 208 7.28 6.35 -0.71
CA GLY A 208 7.74 5.05 -0.22
C GLY A 208 8.91 4.52 -1.03
N THR A 209 8.91 3.25 -1.39
CA THR A 209 9.97 2.62 -2.19
C THR A 209 9.40 2.09 -3.51
N ARG A 210 10.29 1.82 -4.49
CA ARG A 210 9.89 1.32 -5.81
C ARG A 210 9.02 0.07 -5.70
N SER A 211 7.97 0.00 -6.52
CA SER A 211 7.05 -1.13 -6.58
C SER A 211 7.67 -2.36 -7.26
N PHE A 212 6.94 -3.46 -7.28
CA PHE A 212 7.43 -4.79 -7.70
C PHE A 212 7.79 -4.88 -9.20
N GLY A 213 7.02 -4.26 -10.09
CA GLY A 213 7.24 -4.33 -11.54
C GLY A 213 6.51 -5.49 -12.24
N LYS A 214 5.29 -5.82 -11.81
CA LYS A 214 4.46 -6.83 -12.47
C LYS A 214 3.53 -6.20 -13.50
N GLY A 215 4.03 -5.95 -14.69
CA GLY A 215 3.28 -5.35 -15.80
C GLY A 215 2.70 -6.35 -16.81
N SER A 216 2.62 -7.64 -16.49
CA SER A 216 2.10 -8.67 -17.41
C SER A 216 0.60 -8.91 -17.24
N VAL A 217 -0.12 -8.92 -18.36
CA VAL A 217 -1.54 -9.31 -18.45
C VAL A 217 -1.64 -10.82 -18.67
N GLN A 218 -2.34 -11.51 -17.78
CA GLN A 218 -2.59 -12.93 -17.90
C GLN A 218 -4.02 -13.21 -18.31
N SER A 219 -4.21 -13.88 -19.46
CA SER A 219 -5.51 -14.34 -19.93
C SER A 219 -5.75 -15.80 -19.55
N ILE A 220 -6.96 -16.10 -19.11
CA ILE A 220 -7.41 -17.46 -18.85
C ILE A 220 -8.19 -17.93 -20.09
N ILE A 221 -7.66 -18.91 -20.79
CA ILE A 221 -8.24 -19.46 -22.02
C ILE A 221 -8.85 -20.81 -21.66
N PRO A 222 -10.19 -20.93 -21.67
CA PRO A 222 -10.86 -22.22 -21.39
C PRO A 222 -10.48 -23.25 -22.47
N LEU A 223 -10.14 -24.47 -22.04
CA LEU A 223 -9.91 -25.63 -22.91
C LEU A 223 -11.09 -26.59 -22.73
N PRO A 224 -12.01 -26.69 -23.73
CA PRO A 224 -13.19 -27.51 -23.60
C PRO A 224 -12.85 -28.95 -23.22
N GLY A 225 -13.36 -29.41 -22.06
CA GLY A 225 -13.11 -30.74 -21.51
C GLY A 225 -11.77 -30.96 -20.81
N HIS A 226 -10.88 -29.95 -20.75
CA HIS A 226 -9.53 -30.09 -20.23
C HIS A 226 -9.10 -28.96 -19.25
N GLY A 227 -10.05 -28.18 -18.71
CA GLY A 227 -9.76 -27.09 -17.80
C GLY A 227 -9.48 -25.77 -18.52
N ALA A 228 -8.45 -25.01 -18.10
CA ALA A 228 -8.08 -23.74 -18.69
C ALA A 228 -6.56 -23.53 -18.71
N MET A 229 -6.11 -22.77 -19.70
CA MET A 229 -4.70 -22.38 -19.84
C MET A 229 -4.53 -20.90 -19.43
N ARG A 230 -3.53 -20.60 -18.62
CA ARG A 230 -3.15 -19.22 -18.27
C ARG A 230 -1.93 -18.83 -19.10
N LEU A 231 -2.08 -17.78 -19.89
CA LEU A 231 -1.01 -17.24 -20.74
C LEU A 231 -0.82 -15.75 -20.50
N THR A 232 0.42 -15.28 -20.57
CA THR A 232 0.72 -13.85 -20.68
C THR A 232 0.48 -13.43 -22.12
N THR A 233 -0.49 -12.52 -22.33
CA THR A 233 -0.94 -12.08 -23.65
C THR A 233 -0.61 -10.62 -23.95
N ALA A 234 -0.42 -9.78 -22.92
CA ALA A 234 -0.15 -8.37 -23.07
C ALA A 234 0.67 -7.80 -21.92
N ARG A 235 1.04 -6.54 -22.02
CA ARG A 235 1.69 -5.77 -20.96
C ARG A 235 0.88 -4.53 -20.62
N TYR A 236 0.95 -4.09 -19.36
CA TYR A 236 0.38 -2.83 -18.89
C TYR A 236 1.34 -1.67 -19.14
N PHE A 237 0.77 -0.54 -19.51
CA PHE A 237 1.46 0.74 -19.69
C PHE A 237 0.70 1.83 -18.96
N THR A 238 1.43 2.71 -18.29
CA THR A 238 0.87 3.89 -17.62
C THR A 238 0.38 4.91 -18.67
N PRO A 239 -0.38 5.96 -18.28
CA PRO A 239 -0.82 7.02 -19.17
C PRO A 239 0.31 7.69 -19.97
N SER A 240 1.48 7.87 -19.35
CA SER A 240 2.69 8.39 -20.02
C SER A 240 3.32 7.41 -21.02
N GLY A 241 2.81 6.18 -21.10
CA GLY A 241 3.29 5.14 -22.00
C GLY A 241 4.49 4.34 -21.49
N VAL A 242 4.82 4.45 -20.21
CA VAL A 242 5.87 3.67 -19.57
C VAL A 242 5.36 2.26 -19.26
N SER A 243 6.16 1.24 -19.63
CA SER A 243 5.85 -0.15 -19.30
C SER A 243 6.12 -0.44 -17.83
N ILE A 244 5.13 -0.97 -17.11
CA ILE A 244 5.28 -1.38 -15.72
C ILE A 244 6.19 -2.61 -15.59
N GLN A 245 6.25 -3.48 -16.62
CA GLN A 245 6.95 -4.76 -16.57
C GLN A 245 8.44 -4.61 -16.28
N ALA A 246 8.90 -5.21 -15.19
CA ALA A 246 10.28 -5.21 -14.68
C ALA A 246 10.83 -3.83 -14.28
N THR A 247 10.03 -2.76 -14.44
CA THR A 247 10.40 -1.38 -14.10
C THR A 247 9.76 -0.97 -12.76
N GLY A 248 8.48 -1.32 -12.59
CA GLY A 248 7.66 -0.85 -11.47
C GLY A 248 7.32 0.63 -11.58
N ILE A 249 6.81 1.17 -10.48
CA ILE A 249 6.54 2.59 -10.29
C ILE A 249 7.56 3.14 -9.30
N GLU A 250 8.34 4.12 -9.74
CA GLU A 250 9.24 4.86 -8.86
C GLU A 250 8.43 5.90 -8.07
N PRO A 251 8.61 6.03 -6.75
CA PRO A 251 7.95 7.08 -5.98
C PRO A 251 8.47 8.47 -6.38
N ASP A 252 7.65 9.51 -6.16
CA ASP A 252 8.08 10.91 -6.28
C ASP A 252 8.97 11.31 -5.09
N ILE A 253 8.64 10.76 -3.92
CA ILE A 253 9.40 10.97 -2.69
C ILE A 253 9.83 9.60 -2.16
N MET A 254 11.12 9.32 -2.25
CA MET A 254 11.71 8.10 -1.71
C MET A 254 11.74 8.18 -0.18
N VAL A 255 11.09 7.22 0.48
CA VAL A 255 11.10 7.06 1.93
C VAL A 255 11.36 5.59 2.25
N GLU A 256 12.57 5.30 2.72
CA GLU A 256 12.94 3.96 3.14
C GLU A 256 12.25 3.57 4.44
N LEU A 257 12.18 2.25 4.71
CA LEU A 257 11.75 1.78 6.01
C LEU A 257 12.78 2.21 7.07
N ALA A 258 12.30 2.74 8.19
CA ALA A 258 13.13 3.11 9.31
C ALA A 258 12.41 2.79 10.62
N VAL A 259 13.17 2.43 11.63
CA VAL A 259 12.68 2.32 13.01
C VAL A 259 12.88 3.67 13.67
N VAL A 260 11.82 4.24 14.22
CA VAL A 260 11.89 5.46 15.01
C VAL A 260 12.16 5.07 16.47
N GLU A 261 13.29 5.51 17.00
CA GLU A 261 13.60 5.37 18.43
C GLU A 261 13.26 6.69 19.12
N ASP A 262 12.39 6.66 20.12
CA ASP A 262 12.08 7.80 20.97
C ASP A 262 13.32 8.15 21.80
N ILE A 263 13.90 9.30 21.56
CA ILE A 263 14.97 9.83 22.39
C ILE A 263 14.30 10.71 23.45
N GLU A 264 14.29 10.27 24.70
CA GLU A 264 13.93 11.13 25.83
C GLU A 264 14.94 12.28 25.94
N ASN A 265 14.69 13.34 25.20
CA ASN A 265 15.42 14.59 25.35
C ASN A 265 14.77 15.38 26.49
N GLY A 266 15.41 15.41 27.63
CA GLY A 266 15.13 16.40 28.68
C GLY A 266 15.49 17.80 28.19
N ALA A 267 14.82 18.29 27.15
CA ALA A 267 15.00 19.64 26.67
C ALA A 267 14.49 20.60 27.77
N VAL A 268 15.41 21.30 28.41
CA VAL A 268 15.08 22.34 29.39
C VAL A 268 14.61 23.56 28.62
N ARG A 269 13.35 23.95 28.80
CA ARG A 269 12.78 25.16 28.24
C ARG A 269 13.08 26.35 29.16
N GLU A 270 12.89 27.57 28.67
CA GLU A 270 13.11 28.79 29.46
C GLU A 270 12.25 28.84 30.71
N GLU A 271 11.02 28.35 30.63
CA GLU A 271 10.06 28.20 31.73
C GLU A 271 10.56 27.26 32.86
N ASP A 272 11.43 26.30 32.53
CA ASP A 272 12.03 25.35 33.49
C ASP A 272 13.26 25.95 34.20
N LEU A 273 13.73 27.12 33.76
CA LEU A 273 14.93 27.76 34.33
C LEU A 273 14.60 28.47 35.63
N ARG A 274 15.53 28.36 36.58
CA ARG A 274 15.40 29.04 37.87
C ARG A 274 15.42 30.56 37.67
N GLY A 275 14.28 31.25 37.73
CA GLY A 275 14.11 32.66 37.54
C GLY A 275 13.57 33.03 36.16
N ALA A 276 12.96 32.07 35.47
CA ALA A 276 12.15 32.34 34.29
C ALA A 276 11.14 33.49 34.57
N LEU A 277 10.90 34.32 33.58
CA LEU A 277 9.92 35.40 33.69
C LEU A 277 8.56 34.84 33.29
N ASP A 278 7.57 35.07 34.13
CA ASP A 278 6.17 34.75 33.80
C ASP A 278 5.70 35.58 32.61
N ASN A 279 4.98 34.97 31.66
CA ASN A 279 4.42 35.70 30.56
C ASN A 279 3.27 36.60 31.07
N ALA A 280 3.43 37.91 31.08
CA ALA A 280 2.47 38.85 31.69
C ALA A 280 1.11 38.93 30.93
N GLU A 281 0.94 38.17 29.85
CA GLU A 281 -0.28 38.12 29.04
C GLU A 281 -1.15 36.86 29.32
N ASP A 282 -0.70 35.93 30.13
CA ASP A 282 -1.48 34.76 30.55
C ASP A 282 -2.47 35.18 31.67
N GLY A 283 -3.57 35.84 31.25
CA GLY A 283 -4.78 35.94 32.06
C GLY A 283 -5.41 34.55 32.23
N GLU A 284 -5.73 34.24 33.48
CA GLU A 284 -6.46 33.07 34.01
C GLU A 284 -7.17 32.19 32.97
N ASP A 285 -6.87 30.91 32.97
CA ASP A 285 -7.34 29.78 32.15
C ASP A 285 -6.47 29.38 30.95
N SER A 286 -5.27 28.91 31.24
CA SER A 286 -4.58 27.95 30.37
C SER A 286 -4.21 26.69 31.17
N ASP A 287 -5.24 25.92 31.58
CA ASP A 287 -5.14 24.47 31.53
C ASP A 287 -5.11 24.10 30.02
N SER A 288 -4.09 24.55 29.33
CA SER A 288 -3.69 23.92 28.08
C SER A 288 -2.97 22.63 28.52
N ASP A 289 -3.76 21.60 28.80
CA ASP A 289 -3.34 20.27 28.46
C ASP A 289 -2.89 20.37 26.98
N ASP A 290 -1.62 20.64 26.76
CA ASP A 290 -0.93 20.41 25.50
C ASP A 290 -0.81 18.89 25.36
N ASP A 291 -1.99 18.26 25.38
CA ASP A 291 -2.24 16.90 24.94
C ASP A 291 -2.24 16.90 23.41
N SER A 292 -1.24 17.55 22.81
CA SER A 292 -0.75 17.10 21.51
C SER A 292 -0.09 15.76 21.83
N ALA A 293 -0.96 14.75 22.07
CA ALA A 293 -0.57 13.36 22.05
C ALA A 293 0.13 13.19 20.70
N SER A 294 1.46 13.22 20.74
CA SER A 294 2.28 12.86 19.59
C SER A 294 1.79 11.47 19.22
N ILE A 295 1.05 11.39 18.09
CA ILE A 295 0.57 10.12 17.59
C ILE A 295 1.84 9.32 17.37
N ASN A 296 2.10 8.37 18.28
CA ASN A 296 3.29 7.51 18.17
C ASN A 296 3.03 6.54 17.02
N ILE A 297 3.33 6.99 15.80
CA ILE A 297 3.18 6.19 14.60
C ILE A 297 4.51 5.44 14.44
N GLU A 298 4.52 4.15 14.78
CA GLU A 298 5.68 3.28 14.57
C GLU A 298 6.07 3.18 13.09
N ASP A 299 5.10 3.38 12.18
CA ASP A 299 5.30 3.37 10.73
C ASP A 299 5.87 4.70 10.23
N TYR A 300 7.19 4.73 10.05
CA TYR A 300 7.90 5.93 9.58
C TYR A 300 7.40 6.47 8.25
N GLN A 301 7.05 5.61 7.27
CA GLN A 301 6.55 6.03 5.97
C GLN A 301 5.17 6.69 6.10
N LEU A 302 4.30 6.13 6.94
CA LEU A 302 2.99 6.71 7.23
C LEU A 302 3.13 8.07 7.94
N ALA A 303 4.00 8.16 8.96
CA ALA A 303 4.27 9.43 9.63
C ALA A 303 4.72 10.52 8.65
N ARG A 304 5.62 10.20 7.71
CA ARG A 304 6.07 11.15 6.67
C ARG A 304 4.95 11.57 5.73
N ALA A 305 4.02 10.68 5.39
CA ALA A 305 2.87 11.01 4.56
C ALA A 305 1.89 11.96 5.28
N ILE A 306 1.66 11.72 6.58
CA ILE A 306 0.83 12.59 7.42
C ILE A 306 1.46 13.99 7.53
N ASP A 307 2.77 14.08 7.87
CA ASP A 307 3.48 15.35 7.95
C ASP A 307 3.39 16.16 6.64
N LEU A 308 3.49 15.47 5.49
CA LEU A 308 3.39 16.11 4.18
C LEU A 308 2.00 16.73 3.98
N LEU A 309 0.92 15.98 4.26
CA LEU A 309 -0.44 16.47 4.09
C LEU A 309 -0.78 17.60 5.08
N GLN A 310 -0.35 17.49 6.32
CA GLN A 310 -0.49 18.56 7.32
C GLN A 310 0.28 19.81 6.90
N GLY A 311 1.52 19.65 6.42
CA GLY A 311 2.35 20.75 5.91
C GLY A 311 1.69 21.45 4.72
N LEU A 312 1.11 20.71 3.76
CA LEU A 312 0.36 21.27 2.64
C LEU A 312 -0.88 22.04 3.11
N SER A 313 -1.61 21.53 4.09
CA SER A 313 -2.79 22.20 4.65
C SER A 313 -2.42 23.54 5.33
N VAL A 314 -1.32 23.57 6.09
CA VAL A 314 -0.81 24.81 6.72
C VAL A 314 -0.36 25.79 5.65
N PHE A 315 0.36 25.34 4.63
CA PHE A 315 0.86 26.19 3.55
C PHE A 315 -0.29 26.84 2.75
N ASN A 316 -1.31 26.07 2.40
CA ASN A 316 -2.48 26.58 1.66
C ASN A 316 -3.20 27.69 2.43
N ARG A 317 -3.35 27.55 3.76
CA ARG A 317 -3.94 28.60 4.62
C ARG A 317 -3.13 29.90 4.70
N ILE A 318 -1.83 29.83 4.42
CA ILE A 318 -0.95 31.03 4.43
C ILE A 318 -1.05 31.76 3.08
N VAL A 319 -1.39 31.07 2.00
CA VAL A 319 -1.41 31.62 0.63
C VAL A 319 -2.79 32.19 0.25
N GLU A 320 -3.87 31.77 0.93
CA GLU A 320 -5.20 32.38 0.84
C GLU A 320 -5.27 33.71 1.61
#